data_3d20dfb9b8c095e6acc467222b7470b8
#
_entry.id   3d20dfb9b8c095e6acc467222b7470b8
#
_cell.length_a   1.000
_cell.length_b   1.000
_cell.length_c   1.000
_cell.angle_alpha   90.00
_cell.angle_beta   90.00
_cell.angle_gamma   90.00
#
_symmetry.space_group_name_H-M   'P 1'
#
loop_
_entity.id
_entity.type
_entity.pdbx_description
1 polymer ?
#
loop_
_entity_poly.entity_id
_entity_poly.type
_entity_poly.pdbx_seq_one_letter_code
_entity_poly.pdbx_strand_id
1 'polypeptide(L)'
;MTSKVGVIGLGIMGGAMARNLLADGIEVAGYDPAPAATAEFRDSGGTLASSPFEVGRAADLVLISVASSAALQEVVTGGEGLDGAGRPGLVVIEASTLPLIDKEVARAALAERGAAMIDCPISGTGAQAVARDLVFLASGDADSVAAARPLLERLGRSVKEVGPFGAGSKVKYVANLLVSIYNVATAEAMVLAVRAGLDPAMVFDVLYDSAATSRIFQLRAPFMVEGVYEPATAKISMFVKDLDVIGSFANSLSCPTPLLAAIRPIY
;
A
#
# COMPACT_ATOMS: atom_id res chain seq x y z
N MET A 1 -5.32 9.66 -26.15
CA MET A 1 -6.25 10.38 -25.28
C MET A 1 -5.65 10.33 -23.88
N THR A 2 -5.40 11.47 -23.25
CA THR A 2 -4.95 11.55 -21.86
C THR A 2 -6.11 11.05 -21.00
N SER A 3 -6.00 9.83 -20.48
CA SER A 3 -7.00 9.29 -19.57
C SER A 3 -6.99 10.13 -18.30
N LYS A 4 -8.13 10.65 -17.90
CA LYS A 4 -8.29 11.29 -16.58
C LYS A 4 -8.20 10.21 -15.52
N VAL A 5 -7.42 10.47 -14.48
CA VAL A 5 -7.18 9.54 -13.38
C VAL A 5 -7.84 10.06 -12.11
N GLY A 6 -8.50 9.17 -11.40
CA GLY A 6 -9.01 9.42 -10.05
C GLY A 6 -8.05 8.91 -8.98
N VAL A 7 -7.89 9.65 -7.89
CA VAL A 7 -7.16 9.17 -6.70
C VAL A 7 -8.00 9.44 -5.46
N ILE A 8 -8.32 8.39 -4.71
CA ILE A 8 -9.07 8.46 -3.46
C ILE A 8 -8.19 8.01 -2.32
N GLY A 9 -8.08 8.86 -1.29
CA GLY A 9 -7.08 8.75 -0.25
C GLY A 9 -5.79 9.46 -0.66
N LEU A 10 -5.65 10.72 -0.27
CA LEU A 10 -4.53 11.61 -0.61
C LEU A 10 -3.47 11.68 0.51
N GLY A 11 -3.42 10.66 1.36
CA GLY A 11 -2.40 10.54 2.40
C GLY A 11 -1.00 10.27 1.83
N ILE A 12 -0.10 9.72 2.66
CA ILE A 12 1.33 9.52 2.32
C ILE A 12 1.51 8.82 0.97
N MET A 13 0.80 7.72 0.72
CA MET A 13 0.97 6.94 -0.51
C MET A 13 0.19 7.53 -1.67
N GLY A 14 -1.13 7.70 -1.52
CA GLY A 14 -1.99 8.21 -2.58
C GLY A 14 -1.66 9.64 -2.98
N GLY A 15 -1.33 10.51 -2.03
CA GLY A 15 -0.89 11.87 -2.31
C GLY A 15 0.43 11.92 -3.10
N ALA A 16 1.41 11.08 -2.74
CA ALA A 16 2.66 10.99 -3.50
C ALA A 16 2.42 10.49 -4.94
N MET A 17 1.59 9.47 -5.11
CA MET A 17 1.23 8.95 -6.43
C MET A 17 0.47 10.00 -7.26
N ALA A 18 -0.48 10.72 -6.65
CA ALA A 18 -1.22 11.79 -7.31
C ALA A 18 -0.30 12.92 -7.80
N ARG A 19 0.64 13.37 -6.97
CA ARG A 19 1.62 14.39 -7.35
C ARG A 19 2.52 13.93 -8.49
N ASN A 20 2.94 12.67 -8.49
CA ASN A 20 3.72 12.13 -9.60
C ASN A 20 2.96 12.16 -10.93
N LEU A 21 1.66 11.85 -10.92
CA LEU A 21 0.81 11.91 -12.11
C LEU A 21 0.61 13.36 -12.59
N LEU A 22 0.38 14.29 -11.68
CA LEU A 22 0.28 15.72 -12.00
C LEU A 22 1.58 16.26 -12.61
N ALA A 23 2.74 15.85 -12.07
CA ALA A 23 4.04 16.22 -12.61
C ALA A 23 4.29 15.66 -14.03
N ASP A 24 3.64 14.54 -14.38
CA ASP A 24 3.64 14.00 -15.75
C ASP A 24 2.61 14.67 -16.69
N GLY A 25 1.90 15.70 -16.21
CA GLY A 25 0.88 16.43 -16.98
C GLY A 25 -0.45 15.64 -17.12
N ILE A 26 -0.69 14.63 -16.27
CA ILE A 26 -1.95 13.90 -16.25
C ILE A 26 -2.96 14.67 -15.40
N GLU A 27 -4.19 14.83 -15.91
CA GLU A 27 -5.27 15.40 -15.11
C GLU A 27 -5.71 14.43 -14.02
N VAL A 28 -5.64 14.85 -12.75
CA VAL A 28 -6.03 14.03 -11.60
C VAL A 28 -7.20 14.67 -10.87
N ALA A 29 -8.30 13.91 -10.75
CA ALA A 29 -9.39 14.20 -9.82
C ALA A 29 -9.12 13.48 -8.49
N GLY A 30 -9.13 14.19 -7.37
CA GLY A 30 -8.78 13.62 -6.06
C GLY A 30 -9.83 13.83 -4.99
N TYR A 31 -9.93 12.89 -4.06
CA TYR A 31 -10.79 12.98 -2.88
C TYR A 31 -10.08 12.45 -1.64
N ASP A 32 -10.18 13.19 -0.56
CA ASP A 32 -9.81 12.77 0.80
C ASP A 32 -10.64 13.59 1.80
N PRO A 33 -11.18 13.00 2.87
CA PRO A 33 -11.92 13.77 3.88
C PRO A 33 -11.01 14.63 4.77
N ALA A 34 -9.69 14.46 4.75
CA ALA A 34 -8.74 15.20 5.57
C ALA A 34 -8.31 16.51 4.91
N PRO A 35 -8.60 17.70 5.49
CA PRO A 35 -8.27 18.99 4.90
C PRO A 35 -6.77 19.18 4.58
N ALA A 36 -5.88 18.65 5.42
CA ALA A 36 -4.44 18.76 5.20
C ALA A 36 -3.99 18.03 3.91
N ALA A 37 -4.51 16.82 3.66
CA ALA A 37 -4.21 16.04 2.47
C ALA A 37 -4.75 16.71 1.19
N THR A 38 -5.95 17.29 1.26
CA THR A 38 -6.57 18.00 0.13
C THR A 38 -5.87 19.31 -0.21
N ALA A 39 -5.34 20.03 0.79
CA ALA A 39 -4.60 21.26 0.56
C ALA A 39 -3.33 21.00 -0.27
N GLU A 40 -2.49 20.06 0.15
CA GLU A 40 -1.26 19.69 -0.56
C GLU A 40 -1.52 19.20 -1.99
N PHE A 41 -2.60 18.43 -2.20
CA PHE A 41 -3.00 17.98 -3.53
C PHE A 41 -3.44 19.13 -4.44
N ARG A 42 -4.23 20.07 -3.93
CA ARG A 42 -4.67 21.26 -4.68
C ARG A 42 -3.47 22.15 -5.06
N ASP A 43 -2.56 22.39 -4.12
CA ASP A 43 -1.36 23.19 -4.34
C ASP A 43 -0.45 22.58 -5.42
N SER A 44 -0.54 21.26 -5.62
CA SER A 44 0.16 20.52 -6.68
C SER A 44 -0.57 20.55 -8.04
N GLY A 45 -1.70 21.26 -8.15
CA GLY A 45 -2.47 21.40 -9.40
C GLY A 45 -3.57 20.34 -9.59
N GLY A 46 -3.89 19.55 -8.57
CA GLY A 46 -4.95 18.56 -8.62
C GLY A 46 -6.35 19.17 -8.53
N THR A 47 -7.32 18.52 -9.17
CA THR A 47 -8.74 18.90 -9.11
C THR A 47 -9.43 18.17 -7.98
N LEU A 48 -9.87 18.90 -6.94
CA LEU A 48 -10.63 18.29 -5.86
C LEU A 48 -12.07 17.97 -6.28
N ALA A 49 -12.48 16.75 -6.02
CA ALA A 49 -13.87 16.30 -6.06
C ALA A 49 -14.51 16.41 -4.66
N SER A 50 -15.81 16.60 -4.60
CA SER A 50 -16.57 16.70 -3.35
C SER A 50 -16.87 15.32 -2.74
N SER A 51 -16.78 14.25 -3.55
CA SER A 51 -17.11 12.90 -3.15
C SER A 51 -16.39 11.84 -3.99
N PRO A 52 -16.34 10.56 -3.54
CA PRO A 52 -15.90 9.43 -4.36
C PRO A 52 -16.71 9.28 -5.65
N PHE A 53 -18.02 9.53 -5.60
CA PHE A 53 -18.89 9.54 -6.79
C PHE A 53 -18.38 10.49 -7.87
N GLU A 54 -18.05 11.73 -7.52
CA GLU A 54 -17.52 12.70 -8.48
C GLU A 54 -16.17 12.27 -9.07
N VAL A 55 -15.28 11.67 -8.27
CA VAL A 55 -14.03 11.10 -8.78
C VAL A 55 -14.31 10.02 -9.83
N GLY A 56 -15.22 9.09 -9.54
CA GLY A 56 -15.60 8.02 -10.47
C GLY A 56 -16.26 8.53 -11.75
N ARG A 57 -17.00 9.65 -11.66
CA ARG A 57 -17.59 10.33 -12.83
C ARG A 57 -16.55 11.01 -13.71
N ALA A 58 -15.48 11.51 -13.10
CA ALA A 58 -14.44 12.29 -13.78
C ALA A 58 -13.35 11.44 -14.44
N ALA A 59 -13.20 10.17 -14.05
CA ALA A 59 -12.05 9.34 -14.43
C ALA A 59 -12.46 7.94 -14.90
N ASP A 60 -11.63 7.32 -15.75
CA ASP A 60 -11.79 5.93 -16.20
C ASP A 60 -10.97 4.94 -15.38
N LEU A 61 -9.89 5.43 -14.76
CA LEU A 61 -9.07 4.69 -13.82
C LEU A 61 -9.10 5.40 -12.47
N VAL A 62 -9.52 4.72 -11.41
CA VAL A 62 -9.55 5.27 -10.04
C VAL A 62 -8.66 4.44 -9.12
N LEU A 63 -7.65 5.07 -8.53
CA LEU A 63 -6.77 4.46 -7.55
C LEU A 63 -7.27 4.78 -6.14
N ILE A 64 -7.47 3.74 -5.33
CA ILE A 64 -7.85 3.85 -3.91
C ILE A 64 -6.65 3.50 -3.04
N SER A 65 -6.34 4.37 -2.07
CA SER A 65 -5.30 4.14 -1.06
C SER A 65 -5.76 4.64 0.31
N VAL A 66 -6.50 3.81 1.02
CA VAL A 66 -7.15 4.15 2.29
C VAL A 66 -6.61 3.35 3.48
N ALA A 67 -6.85 3.85 4.69
CA ALA A 67 -6.23 3.31 5.89
C ALA A 67 -7.01 2.16 6.55
N SER A 68 -8.29 1.99 6.25
CA SER A 68 -9.17 1.04 6.95
C SER A 68 -10.27 0.46 6.06
N SER A 69 -10.82 -0.68 6.48
CA SER A 69 -11.99 -1.30 5.86
C SER A 69 -13.21 -0.38 5.86
N ALA A 70 -13.45 0.34 6.95
CA ALA A 70 -14.54 1.31 7.03
C ALA A 70 -14.38 2.43 5.99
N ALA A 71 -13.15 2.94 5.78
CA ALA A 71 -12.88 3.93 4.75
C ALA A 71 -13.08 3.34 3.34
N LEU A 72 -12.72 2.08 3.09
CA LEU A 72 -12.98 1.44 1.80
C LEU A 72 -14.49 1.30 1.54
N GLN A 73 -15.25 0.87 2.54
CA GLN A 73 -16.71 0.76 2.44
C GLN A 73 -17.35 2.11 2.17
N GLU A 74 -16.97 3.16 2.93
CA GLU A 74 -17.49 4.52 2.70
C GLU A 74 -17.16 5.03 1.30
N VAL A 75 -15.94 4.81 0.82
CA VAL A 75 -15.50 5.19 -0.53
C VAL A 75 -16.29 4.46 -1.62
N VAL A 76 -16.60 3.17 -1.43
CA VAL A 76 -17.25 2.37 -2.48
C VAL A 76 -18.75 2.41 -2.38
N THR A 77 -19.34 2.23 -1.19
CA THR A 77 -20.79 2.05 -0.98
C THR A 77 -21.42 3.09 -0.06
N GLY A 78 -20.69 4.14 0.32
CA GLY A 78 -21.25 5.27 1.07
C GLY A 78 -22.29 6.04 0.26
N GLY A 79 -22.94 7.01 0.89
CA GLY A 79 -24.04 7.76 0.27
C GLY A 79 -23.71 8.44 -1.06
N GLU A 80 -22.43 8.82 -1.27
CA GLU A 80 -21.88 9.32 -2.52
C GLU A 80 -20.66 8.49 -2.93
N GLY A 81 -20.80 7.16 -2.86
CA GLY A 81 -19.76 6.19 -3.16
C GLY A 81 -19.49 5.99 -4.65
N LEU A 82 -18.39 5.30 -4.94
CA LEU A 82 -17.97 4.98 -6.30
C LEU A 82 -18.98 4.07 -7.03
N ASP A 83 -19.71 3.21 -6.32
CA ASP A 83 -20.72 2.35 -6.91
C ASP A 83 -21.80 3.15 -7.63
N GLY A 84 -22.19 4.32 -7.10
CA GLY A 84 -23.10 5.25 -7.77
C GLY A 84 -22.57 5.79 -9.11
N ALA A 85 -21.27 5.87 -9.28
CA ALA A 85 -20.59 6.26 -10.53
C ALA A 85 -20.21 5.06 -11.40
N GLY A 86 -20.49 3.84 -10.96
CA GLY A 86 -20.15 2.61 -11.65
C GLY A 86 -20.73 2.56 -13.07
N ARG A 87 -19.87 2.19 -14.02
CA ARG A 87 -20.24 2.05 -15.44
C ARG A 87 -19.26 1.10 -16.14
N PRO A 88 -19.64 0.53 -17.29
CA PRO A 88 -18.72 -0.21 -18.14
C PRO A 88 -17.50 0.67 -18.50
N GLY A 89 -16.31 0.10 -18.36
CA GLY A 89 -15.04 0.79 -18.64
C GLY A 89 -14.42 1.52 -17.46
N LEU A 90 -15.12 1.71 -16.32
CA LEU A 90 -14.50 2.17 -15.09
C LEU A 90 -13.69 1.02 -14.46
N VAL A 91 -12.40 1.26 -14.23
CA VAL A 91 -11.53 0.33 -13.51
C VAL A 91 -11.04 0.95 -12.20
N VAL A 92 -11.34 0.29 -11.10
CA VAL A 92 -10.91 0.69 -9.76
C VAL A 92 -9.69 -0.13 -9.36
N ILE A 93 -8.61 0.54 -8.98
CA ILE A 93 -7.33 -0.04 -8.52
C ILE A 93 -7.28 0.09 -7.01
N GLU A 94 -7.55 -0.98 -6.28
CA GLU A 94 -7.51 -0.97 -4.82
C GLU A 94 -6.09 -1.33 -4.34
N ALA A 95 -5.38 -0.33 -3.80
CA ALA A 95 -3.96 -0.41 -3.46
C ALA A 95 -3.68 -0.54 -1.95
N SER A 96 -4.71 -0.56 -1.10
CA SER A 96 -4.56 -0.62 0.35
C SER A 96 -4.21 -2.03 0.84
N THR A 97 -3.64 -2.14 2.05
CA THR A 97 -3.49 -3.42 2.76
C THR A 97 -4.65 -3.56 3.75
N LEU A 98 -5.69 -4.29 3.33
CA LEU A 98 -6.94 -4.49 4.08
C LEU A 98 -7.33 -5.99 4.04
N PRO A 99 -8.23 -6.45 4.92
CA PRO A 99 -8.80 -7.80 4.84
C PRO A 99 -9.39 -8.09 3.47
N LEU A 100 -9.10 -9.27 2.91
CA LEU A 100 -9.54 -9.62 1.57
C LEU A 100 -11.06 -9.65 1.44
N ILE A 101 -11.77 -10.09 2.49
CA ILE A 101 -13.23 -10.13 2.50
C ILE A 101 -13.86 -8.75 2.26
N ASP A 102 -13.28 -7.68 2.82
CA ASP A 102 -13.78 -6.31 2.64
C ASP A 102 -13.57 -5.83 1.20
N LYS A 103 -12.45 -6.22 0.59
CA LYS A 103 -12.17 -5.94 -0.83
C LYS A 103 -13.12 -6.72 -1.75
N GLU A 104 -13.46 -7.97 -1.40
CA GLU A 104 -14.42 -8.78 -2.16
C GLU A 104 -15.82 -8.16 -2.13
N VAL A 105 -16.26 -7.64 -0.98
CA VAL A 105 -17.53 -6.91 -0.85
C VAL A 105 -17.52 -5.65 -1.72
N ALA A 106 -16.46 -4.85 -1.64
CA ALA A 106 -16.31 -3.64 -2.46
C ALA A 106 -16.32 -3.97 -3.98
N ARG A 107 -15.61 -5.04 -4.38
CA ARG A 107 -15.57 -5.50 -5.76
C ARG A 107 -16.97 -5.93 -6.26
N ALA A 108 -17.72 -6.66 -5.42
CA ALA A 108 -19.06 -7.10 -5.79
C ALA A 108 -20.02 -5.93 -6.02
N ALA A 109 -19.99 -4.92 -5.13
CA ALA A 109 -20.82 -3.72 -5.27
C ALA A 109 -20.50 -2.94 -6.56
N LEU A 110 -19.24 -2.79 -6.91
CA LEU A 110 -18.82 -2.14 -8.15
C LEU A 110 -19.25 -2.94 -9.39
N ALA A 111 -19.12 -4.27 -9.33
CA ALA A 111 -19.48 -5.17 -10.44
C ALA A 111 -20.99 -5.11 -10.74
N GLU A 112 -21.86 -4.98 -9.73
CA GLU A 112 -23.31 -4.79 -9.91
C GLU A 112 -23.66 -3.54 -10.73
N ARG A 113 -22.75 -2.56 -10.77
CA ARG A 113 -22.87 -1.33 -11.54
C ARG A 113 -22.06 -1.34 -12.85
N GLY A 114 -21.44 -2.47 -13.18
CA GLY A 114 -20.65 -2.64 -14.40
C GLY A 114 -19.23 -2.10 -14.33
N ALA A 115 -18.75 -1.67 -13.18
CA ALA A 115 -17.34 -1.27 -12.97
C ALA A 115 -16.49 -2.48 -12.59
N ALA A 116 -15.23 -2.48 -13.02
CA ALA A 116 -14.26 -3.50 -12.63
C ALA A 116 -13.42 -3.02 -11.45
N MET A 117 -12.97 -3.96 -10.61
CA MET A 117 -11.99 -3.67 -9.55
C MET A 117 -10.87 -4.70 -9.57
N ILE A 118 -9.63 -4.23 -9.53
CA ILE A 118 -8.44 -5.05 -9.33
C ILE A 118 -7.90 -4.87 -7.91
N ASP A 119 -7.35 -5.95 -7.33
CA ASP A 119 -6.62 -5.93 -6.07
C ASP A 119 -5.13 -5.72 -6.39
N CYS A 120 -4.57 -4.59 -5.96
CA CYS A 120 -3.25 -4.14 -6.37
C CYS A 120 -2.45 -3.51 -5.21
N PRO A 121 -2.21 -4.24 -4.11
CA PRO A 121 -1.45 -3.69 -3.00
C PRO A 121 -0.02 -3.34 -3.40
N ILE A 122 0.56 -2.42 -2.63
CA ILE A 122 1.86 -1.80 -2.92
C ILE A 122 2.93 -2.36 -1.99
N SER A 123 4.09 -2.67 -2.55
CA SER A 123 5.32 -2.88 -1.80
C SER A 123 6.23 -1.67 -1.97
N GLY A 124 6.47 -0.95 -0.87
CA GLY A 124 7.26 0.27 -0.81
C GLY A 124 6.82 1.17 0.34
N THR A 125 7.57 2.22 0.58
CA THR A 125 7.36 3.27 1.59
C THR A 125 6.90 4.57 0.94
N GLY A 126 6.51 5.57 1.73
CA GLY A 126 6.18 6.91 1.23
C GLY A 126 7.33 7.56 0.45
N ALA A 127 8.58 7.41 0.90
CA ALA A 127 9.75 7.91 0.18
C ALA A 127 9.92 7.23 -1.18
N GLN A 128 9.68 5.90 -1.25
CA GLN A 128 9.69 5.17 -2.51
C GLN A 128 8.52 5.54 -3.41
N ALA A 129 7.35 5.92 -2.86
CA ALA A 129 6.24 6.43 -3.65
C ALA A 129 6.62 7.75 -4.35
N VAL A 130 7.25 8.68 -3.62
CA VAL A 130 7.78 9.93 -4.19
C VAL A 130 8.80 9.66 -5.30
N ALA A 131 9.70 8.70 -5.07
CA ALA A 131 10.77 8.32 -6.00
C ALA A 131 10.31 7.39 -7.15
N ARG A 132 9.02 7.03 -7.22
CA ARG A 132 8.47 6.06 -8.20
C ARG A 132 9.13 4.67 -8.11
N ASP A 133 9.63 4.32 -6.93
CA ASP A 133 10.31 3.03 -6.65
C ASP A 133 9.35 2.00 -6.00
N LEU A 134 8.09 2.00 -6.41
CA LEU A 134 7.08 1.08 -5.91
C LEU A 134 7.05 -0.23 -6.70
N VAL A 135 6.63 -1.31 -6.05
CA VAL A 135 6.24 -2.56 -6.72
C VAL A 135 4.75 -2.76 -6.50
N PHE A 136 4.00 -2.84 -7.58
CA PHE A 136 2.57 -3.13 -7.59
C PHE A 136 2.33 -4.63 -7.75
N LEU A 137 1.47 -5.20 -6.92
CA LEU A 137 1.09 -6.62 -6.96
C LEU A 137 -0.33 -6.73 -7.54
N ALA A 138 -0.44 -6.59 -8.86
CA ALA A 138 -1.72 -6.53 -9.55
C ALA A 138 -2.36 -7.91 -9.66
N SER A 139 -3.63 -8.02 -9.30
CA SER A 139 -4.42 -9.24 -9.40
C SER A 139 -5.89 -8.95 -9.71
N GLY A 140 -6.50 -9.76 -10.56
CA GLY A 140 -7.88 -9.60 -10.99
C GLY A 140 -8.11 -10.09 -12.40
N ASP A 141 -9.13 -9.54 -13.05
CA ASP A 141 -9.42 -9.79 -14.45
C ASP A 141 -8.26 -9.26 -15.34
N ALA A 142 -7.87 -10.06 -16.33
CA ALA A 142 -6.70 -9.75 -17.16
C ALA A 142 -6.84 -8.45 -17.97
N ASP A 143 -8.02 -8.18 -18.51
CA ASP A 143 -8.28 -6.97 -19.30
C ASP A 143 -8.23 -5.74 -18.40
N SER A 144 -8.77 -5.83 -17.17
CA SER A 144 -8.74 -4.75 -16.17
C SER A 144 -7.31 -4.47 -15.68
N VAL A 145 -6.51 -5.52 -15.46
CA VAL A 145 -5.08 -5.37 -15.12
C VAL A 145 -4.30 -4.74 -16.28
N ALA A 146 -4.56 -5.17 -17.52
CA ALA A 146 -3.94 -4.59 -18.70
C ALA A 146 -4.30 -3.10 -18.88
N ALA A 147 -5.54 -2.71 -18.62
CA ALA A 147 -5.98 -1.31 -18.67
C ALA A 147 -5.30 -0.45 -17.59
N ALA A 148 -5.09 -0.99 -16.39
CA ALA A 148 -4.43 -0.28 -15.29
C ALA A 148 -2.89 -0.20 -15.45
N ARG A 149 -2.27 -1.16 -16.12
CA ARG A 149 -0.81 -1.31 -16.23
C ARG A 149 -0.07 -0.04 -16.64
N PRO A 150 -0.47 0.71 -17.71
CA PRO A 150 0.25 1.92 -18.13
C PRO A 150 0.30 3.00 -17.04
N LEU A 151 -0.75 3.09 -16.20
CA LEU A 151 -0.78 3.99 -15.05
C LEU A 151 0.17 3.53 -13.95
N LEU A 152 0.14 2.24 -13.61
CA LEU A 152 0.95 1.66 -12.55
C LEU A 152 2.46 1.73 -12.88
N GLU A 153 2.84 1.55 -14.15
CA GLU A 153 4.22 1.64 -14.64
C GLU A 153 4.80 3.07 -14.55
N ARG A 154 3.95 4.11 -14.54
CA ARG A 154 4.39 5.50 -14.26
C ARG A 154 4.64 5.76 -12.77
N LEU A 155 4.00 5.00 -11.91
CA LEU A 155 4.02 5.19 -10.46
C LEU A 155 5.04 4.31 -9.74
N GLY A 156 5.57 3.29 -10.41
CA GLY A 156 6.50 2.37 -9.80
C GLY A 156 7.48 1.74 -10.79
N ARG A 157 8.52 1.12 -10.24
CA ARG A 157 9.56 0.43 -11.01
C ARG A 157 9.11 -0.92 -11.57
N SER A 158 8.03 -1.49 -11.06
CA SER A 158 7.57 -2.83 -11.48
C SER A 158 6.10 -3.07 -11.16
N VAL A 159 5.40 -3.66 -12.12
CA VAL A 159 4.05 -4.20 -11.95
C VAL A 159 4.12 -5.71 -12.09
N LYS A 160 3.77 -6.43 -11.05
CA LYS A 160 3.73 -7.90 -11.02
C LYS A 160 2.28 -8.37 -11.10
N GLU A 161 1.93 -9.05 -12.16
CA GLU A 161 0.65 -9.76 -12.24
C GLU A 161 0.79 -11.07 -11.46
N VAL A 162 -0.04 -11.22 -10.43
CA VAL A 162 0.11 -12.33 -9.48
C VAL A 162 -1.09 -13.28 -9.45
N GLY A 163 -2.05 -13.11 -10.37
CA GLY A 163 -3.15 -14.04 -10.56
C GLY A 163 -4.55 -13.45 -10.37
N PRO A 164 -5.54 -14.26 -10.00
CA PRO A 164 -6.92 -13.82 -9.82
C PRO A 164 -7.05 -12.83 -8.65
N PHE A 165 -8.17 -12.11 -8.61
CA PHE A 165 -8.47 -11.12 -7.56
C PHE A 165 -8.18 -11.67 -6.16
N GLY A 166 -7.48 -10.87 -5.35
CA GLY A 166 -7.04 -11.24 -4.01
C GLY A 166 -5.66 -11.91 -3.93
N ALA A 167 -5.08 -12.35 -5.06
CA ALA A 167 -3.73 -12.90 -5.06
C ALA A 167 -2.70 -11.84 -4.66
N GLY A 168 -2.89 -10.58 -5.06
CA GLY A 168 -2.06 -9.45 -4.66
C GLY A 168 -2.02 -9.26 -3.14
N SER A 169 -3.20 -9.20 -2.52
CA SER A 169 -3.33 -9.10 -1.06
C SER A 169 -2.68 -10.29 -0.34
N LYS A 170 -2.88 -11.52 -0.82
CA LYS A 170 -2.25 -12.71 -0.24
C LYS A 170 -0.72 -12.63 -0.30
N VAL A 171 -0.15 -12.24 -1.44
CA VAL A 171 1.30 -12.03 -1.58
C VAL A 171 1.77 -10.91 -0.64
N LYS A 172 1.00 -9.82 -0.53
CA LYS A 172 1.32 -8.71 0.38
C LYS A 172 1.32 -9.16 1.84
N TYR A 173 0.38 -10.00 2.26
CA TYR A 173 0.34 -10.54 3.63
C TYR A 173 1.58 -11.39 3.94
N VAL A 174 1.97 -12.27 3.01
CA VAL A 174 3.20 -13.08 3.14
C VAL A 174 4.44 -12.18 3.21
N ALA A 175 4.52 -11.16 2.35
CA ALA A 175 5.64 -10.23 2.36
C ALA A 175 5.71 -9.44 3.67
N ASN A 176 4.57 -8.89 4.15
CA ASN A 176 4.55 -8.10 5.39
C ASN A 176 4.77 -8.96 6.65
N LEU A 177 4.39 -10.24 6.64
CA LEU A 177 4.77 -11.20 7.67
C LEU A 177 6.30 -11.28 7.79
N LEU A 178 7.00 -11.50 6.68
CA LEU A 178 8.47 -11.56 6.66
C LEU A 178 9.10 -10.23 7.08
N VAL A 179 8.60 -9.10 6.55
CA VAL A 179 9.11 -7.76 6.91
C VAL A 179 9.01 -7.53 8.41
N SER A 180 7.87 -7.88 9.01
CA SER A 180 7.65 -7.67 10.45
C SER A 180 8.55 -8.54 11.31
N ILE A 181 8.74 -9.82 10.95
CA ILE A 181 9.65 -10.73 11.65
C ILE A 181 11.09 -10.23 11.52
N TYR A 182 11.52 -9.86 10.32
CA TYR A 182 12.88 -9.40 10.08
C TYR A 182 13.20 -8.09 10.80
N ASN A 183 12.25 -7.16 10.96
CA ASN A 183 12.45 -5.95 11.74
C ASN A 183 12.78 -6.29 13.21
N VAL A 184 12.00 -7.16 13.84
CA VAL A 184 12.23 -7.55 15.24
C VAL A 184 13.53 -8.33 15.36
N ALA A 185 13.76 -9.31 14.49
CA ALA A 185 15.01 -10.11 14.49
C ALA A 185 16.25 -9.21 14.31
N THR A 186 16.18 -8.20 13.44
CA THR A 186 17.25 -7.21 13.27
C THR A 186 17.50 -6.43 14.55
N ALA A 187 16.44 -5.93 15.20
CA ALA A 187 16.56 -5.17 16.44
C ALA A 187 17.17 -6.02 17.58
N GLU A 188 16.70 -7.26 17.76
CA GLU A 188 17.25 -8.17 18.75
C GLU A 188 18.74 -8.48 18.49
N ALA A 189 19.12 -8.75 17.24
CA ALA A 189 20.51 -9.02 16.88
C ALA A 189 21.43 -7.82 17.17
N MET A 190 21.01 -6.60 16.80
CA MET A 190 21.80 -5.40 17.05
C MET A 190 21.90 -5.08 18.54
N VAL A 191 20.83 -5.25 19.31
CA VAL A 191 20.87 -5.08 20.78
C VAL A 191 21.77 -6.12 21.42
N LEU A 192 21.72 -7.38 20.98
CA LEU A 192 22.63 -8.44 21.48
C LEU A 192 24.10 -8.07 21.19
N ALA A 193 24.42 -7.59 19.98
CA ALA A 193 25.78 -7.19 19.63
C ALA A 193 26.30 -6.07 20.55
N VAL A 194 25.50 -5.01 20.76
CA VAL A 194 25.85 -3.92 21.68
C VAL A 194 26.05 -4.41 23.11
N ARG A 195 25.17 -5.29 23.61
CA ARG A 195 25.29 -5.87 24.95
C ARG A 195 26.49 -6.81 25.12
N ALA A 196 26.93 -7.44 24.02
CA ALA A 196 28.15 -8.24 23.98
C ALA A 196 29.44 -7.40 23.90
N GLY A 197 29.33 -6.08 23.85
CA GLY A 197 30.48 -5.15 23.75
C GLY A 197 31.05 -5.04 22.34
N LEU A 198 30.31 -5.43 21.30
CA LEU A 198 30.73 -5.30 19.91
C LEU A 198 30.38 -3.92 19.37
N ASP A 199 31.19 -3.41 18.45
CA ASP A 199 30.87 -2.20 17.67
C ASP A 199 29.72 -2.50 16.69
N PRO A 200 28.56 -1.81 16.79
CA PRO A 200 27.43 -2.05 15.92
C PRO A 200 27.71 -1.78 14.45
N ALA A 201 28.61 -0.85 14.12
CA ALA A 201 28.99 -0.58 12.74
C ALA A 201 29.78 -1.76 12.15
N MET A 202 30.73 -2.29 12.89
CA MET A 202 31.48 -3.49 12.50
C MET A 202 30.55 -4.69 12.33
N VAL A 203 29.60 -4.91 13.26
CA VAL A 203 28.60 -6.00 13.15
C VAL A 203 27.75 -5.85 11.90
N PHE A 204 27.29 -4.64 11.59
CA PHE A 204 26.54 -4.36 10.37
C PHE A 204 27.35 -4.75 9.13
N ASP A 205 28.61 -4.30 9.02
CA ASP A 205 29.47 -4.58 7.86
C ASP A 205 29.71 -6.09 7.67
N VAL A 206 30.02 -6.82 8.77
CA VAL A 206 30.25 -8.27 8.71
C VAL A 206 28.99 -9.04 8.30
N LEU A 207 27.80 -8.63 8.77
CA LEU A 207 26.56 -9.31 8.48
C LEU A 207 25.92 -8.92 7.16
N TYR A 208 26.34 -7.80 6.55
CA TYR A 208 25.73 -7.23 5.34
C TYR A 208 25.64 -8.22 4.18
N ASP A 209 26.72 -8.95 3.88
CA ASP A 209 26.81 -9.93 2.81
C ASP A 209 26.84 -11.38 3.31
N SER A 210 26.52 -11.61 4.60
CA SER A 210 26.50 -12.95 5.20
C SER A 210 25.17 -13.68 4.96
N ALA A 211 25.12 -14.96 5.26
CA ALA A 211 23.89 -15.76 5.26
C ALA A 211 22.84 -15.28 6.28
N ALA A 212 23.24 -14.47 7.27
CA ALA A 212 22.34 -13.90 8.27
C ALA A 212 21.64 -12.61 7.78
N THR A 213 22.03 -12.08 6.62
CA THR A 213 21.44 -10.85 6.09
C THR A 213 20.00 -11.03 5.61
N SER A 214 19.28 -9.92 5.56
CA SER A 214 18.03 -9.78 4.81
C SER A 214 17.96 -8.37 4.24
N ARG A 215 17.13 -8.14 3.23
CA ARG A 215 16.94 -6.77 2.72
C ARG A 215 16.43 -5.83 3.82
N ILE A 216 15.66 -6.31 4.77
CA ILE A 216 15.21 -5.52 5.92
C ILE A 216 16.37 -5.19 6.85
N PHE A 217 17.25 -6.14 7.13
CA PHE A 217 18.48 -5.87 7.89
C PHE A 217 19.30 -4.76 7.21
N GLN A 218 19.58 -4.87 5.92
CA GLN A 218 20.34 -3.87 5.16
C GLN A 218 19.70 -2.47 5.19
N LEU A 219 18.37 -2.38 5.21
CA LEU A 219 17.63 -1.11 5.21
C LEU A 219 17.43 -0.51 6.61
N ARG A 220 17.41 -1.33 7.68
CA ARG A 220 17.02 -0.90 9.02
C ARG A 220 18.17 -0.85 10.01
N ALA A 221 19.13 -1.76 9.91
CA ALA A 221 20.27 -1.75 10.81
C ALA A 221 21.09 -0.45 10.77
N PRO A 222 21.28 0.27 9.66
CA PRO A 222 21.96 1.56 9.66
C PRO A 222 21.35 2.58 10.62
N PHE A 223 20.01 2.68 10.72
CA PHE A 223 19.36 3.56 11.69
C PHE A 223 19.65 3.16 13.15
N MET A 224 19.82 1.86 13.40
CA MET A 224 20.15 1.34 14.73
C MET A 224 21.63 1.58 15.08
N VAL A 225 22.51 1.51 14.08
CA VAL A 225 23.95 1.86 14.22
C VAL A 225 24.13 3.33 14.56
N GLU A 226 23.42 4.20 13.83
CA GLU A 226 23.50 5.66 13.98
C GLU A 226 22.71 6.18 15.19
N GLY A 227 21.73 5.40 15.68
CA GLY A 227 20.81 5.83 16.73
C GLY A 227 19.85 6.95 16.27
N VAL A 228 19.62 7.07 14.95
CA VAL A 228 18.78 8.12 14.34
C VAL A 228 17.50 7.51 13.80
N TYR A 229 16.37 7.87 14.41
CA TYR A 229 15.04 7.31 14.08
C TYR A 229 14.06 8.36 13.54
N GLU A 230 14.43 9.64 13.55
CA GLU A 230 13.60 10.74 13.05
C GLU A 230 14.26 11.43 11.85
N PRO A 231 13.45 11.83 10.85
CA PRO A 231 12.02 11.63 10.74
C PRO A 231 11.65 10.16 10.46
N ALA A 232 10.55 9.69 11.06
CA ALA A 232 10.10 8.32 10.90
C ALA A 232 9.71 8.01 9.44
N THR A 233 10.27 6.95 8.86
CA THR A 233 9.98 6.51 7.48
C THR A 233 8.70 5.68 7.36
N ALA A 234 8.19 5.16 8.48
CA ALA A 234 6.94 4.41 8.58
C ALA A 234 6.37 4.50 10.00
N LYS A 235 5.05 4.47 10.13
CA LYS A 235 4.36 4.48 11.42
C LYS A 235 4.18 3.05 11.94
N ILE A 236 4.49 2.81 13.21
CA ILE A 236 4.27 1.50 13.87
C ILE A 236 2.79 1.09 13.81
N SER A 237 1.86 2.05 13.96
CA SER A 237 0.42 1.76 13.88
C SER A 237 -0.02 1.10 12.57
N MET A 238 0.69 1.35 11.46
CA MET A 238 0.41 0.67 10.19
C MET A 238 0.83 -0.80 10.25
N PHE A 239 1.98 -1.10 10.89
CA PHE A 239 2.41 -2.48 11.08
C PHE A 239 1.48 -3.24 12.00
N VAL A 240 1.04 -2.64 13.12
CA VAL A 240 0.05 -3.26 14.04
C VAL A 240 -1.21 -3.67 13.28
N LYS A 241 -1.77 -2.77 12.49
CA LYS A 241 -2.92 -3.09 11.62
C LYS A 241 -2.62 -4.25 10.66
N ASP A 242 -1.47 -4.23 10.01
CA ASP A 242 -1.10 -5.28 9.04
C ASP A 242 -0.91 -6.63 9.74
N LEU A 243 -0.32 -6.67 10.95
CA LEU A 243 -0.20 -7.90 11.75
C LEU A 243 -1.57 -8.48 12.11
N ASP A 244 -2.57 -7.64 12.40
CA ASP A 244 -3.95 -8.07 12.68
C ASP A 244 -4.60 -8.67 11.43
N VAL A 245 -4.44 -8.04 10.27
CA VAL A 245 -4.92 -8.56 8.98
C VAL A 245 -4.28 -9.91 8.65
N ILE A 246 -2.96 -10.01 8.80
CA ILE A 246 -2.19 -11.24 8.53
C ILE A 246 -2.61 -12.36 9.49
N GLY A 247 -2.74 -12.06 10.79
CA GLY A 247 -3.15 -13.04 11.80
C GLY A 247 -4.56 -13.58 11.54
N SER A 248 -5.50 -12.69 11.20
CA SER A 248 -6.86 -13.09 10.84
C SER A 248 -6.89 -13.95 9.58
N PHE A 249 -6.11 -13.60 8.57
CA PHE A 249 -5.98 -14.37 7.34
C PHE A 249 -5.36 -15.76 7.59
N ALA A 250 -4.26 -15.85 8.36
CA ALA A 250 -3.64 -17.11 8.73
C ALA A 250 -4.60 -18.03 9.51
N ASN A 251 -5.36 -17.47 10.45
CA ASN A 251 -6.37 -18.18 11.21
C ASN A 251 -7.48 -18.75 10.32
N SER A 252 -7.94 -17.99 9.31
CA SER A 252 -8.97 -18.45 8.36
C SER A 252 -8.52 -19.67 7.54
N LEU A 253 -7.20 -19.84 7.38
CA LEU A 253 -6.57 -20.96 6.70
C LEU A 253 -6.11 -22.08 7.65
N SER A 254 -6.36 -21.96 8.95
CA SER A 254 -5.80 -22.84 9.98
C SER A 254 -4.27 -22.97 9.88
N CYS A 255 -3.59 -21.91 9.45
CA CYS A 255 -2.14 -21.86 9.30
C CYS A 255 -1.49 -21.35 10.59
N PRO A 256 -0.67 -22.14 11.30
CA PRO A 256 0.01 -21.68 12.48
C PRO A 256 1.11 -20.66 12.14
N THR A 257 1.09 -19.52 12.84
CA THR A 257 2.08 -18.44 12.67
C THR A 257 2.73 -18.07 14.01
N PRO A 258 3.53 -18.99 14.63
CA PRO A 258 4.08 -18.78 15.98
C PRO A 258 5.02 -17.57 16.05
N LEU A 259 5.78 -17.27 15.00
CA LEU A 259 6.64 -16.07 14.96
C LEU A 259 5.82 -14.79 14.94
N LEU A 260 4.70 -14.74 14.20
CA LEU A 260 3.78 -13.61 14.24
C LEU A 260 3.24 -13.37 15.66
N ALA A 261 2.83 -14.44 16.32
CA ALA A 261 2.34 -14.37 17.70
C ALA A 261 3.42 -13.86 18.67
N ALA A 262 4.67 -14.26 18.50
CA ALA A 262 5.79 -13.82 19.33
C ALA A 262 6.14 -12.33 19.14
N ILE A 263 6.13 -11.84 17.91
CA ILE A 263 6.52 -10.45 17.60
C ILE A 263 5.39 -9.43 17.82
N ARG A 264 4.13 -9.85 17.78
CA ARG A 264 2.98 -8.94 17.89
C ARG A 264 3.00 -8.03 19.13
N PRO A 265 3.34 -8.50 20.35
CA PRO A 265 3.44 -7.67 21.54
C PRO A 265 4.61 -6.66 21.53
N ILE A 266 5.57 -6.83 20.62
CA ILE A 266 6.75 -5.95 20.50
C ILE A 266 6.40 -4.70 19.69
N TYR A 267 5.45 -4.82 18.74
CA TYR A 267 4.90 -3.69 17.98
C TYR A 267 3.87 -2.92 18.80
#